data_a82c157a24ea204fabf410119264f19d
#
_entry.id   a82c157a24ea204fabf410119264f19d
#
_cell.length_a   1.000
_cell.length_b   1.000
_cell.length_c   1.000
_cell.angle_alpha   90.00
_cell.angle_beta   90.00
_cell.angle_gamma   90.00
#
_symmetry.space_group_name_H-M   'P 1'
#
loop_
_entity.id
_entity.type
_entity.pdbx_description
1 polymer ?
#
loop_
_entity_poly.entity_id
_entity_poly.type
_entity_poly.pdbx_seq_one_letter_code
_entity_poly.pdbx_strand_id
1 'polypeptide(L)'
;MVKQIKCDDPQLKDQVQELLNFHLGSIDELVDKFEMSVVHAEEGGDEPLYLCRVVVTDPRSGRLAVEERQADITLTVNRALARIVRTLMRRRQNLHSI
;
A
#
# COMPACT_ATOMS: atom_id res chain seq x y z
N MET A 1 4.74 7.45 12.70
CA MET A 1 4.56 6.18 11.94
C MET A 1 5.92 5.61 11.57
N VAL A 2 6.12 4.34 11.81
CA VAL A 2 7.28 3.61 11.29
C VAL A 2 6.97 3.18 9.86
N LYS A 3 7.84 3.55 8.91
CA LYS A 3 7.60 3.32 7.48
C LYS A 3 8.73 2.48 6.89
N GLN A 4 8.36 1.40 6.19
CA GLN A 4 9.30 0.53 5.51
C GLN A 4 8.82 0.27 4.09
N ILE A 5 9.69 0.51 3.12
CA ILE A 5 9.40 0.30 1.70
C ILE A 5 10.47 -0.60 1.12
N LYS A 6 10.04 -1.67 0.45
CA LYS A 6 10.92 -2.59 -0.27
C LYS A 6 10.52 -2.62 -1.74
N CYS A 7 11.49 -2.46 -2.63
CA CYS A 7 11.29 -2.56 -4.07
C CYS A 7 12.44 -3.36 -4.65
N ASP A 8 12.12 -4.39 -5.46
CA ASP A 8 13.13 -5.26 -6.04
C ASP A 8 13.87 -4.60 -7.21
N ASP A 9 13.30 -3.54 -7.79
CA ASP A 9 13.91 -2.79 -8.88
C ASP A 9 14.31 -1.40 -8.39
N PRO A 10 15.63 -1.10 -8.29
CA PRO A 10 16.07 0.22 -7.81
C PRO A 10 15.60 1.39 -8.68
N GLN A 11 15.35 1.15 -9.97
CA GLN A 11 14.88 2.19 -10.88
C GLN A 11 13.44 2.61 -10.58
N LEU A 12 12.65 1.71 -10.01
CA LEU A 12 11.26 1.97 -9.66
C LEU A 12 11.09 2.54 -8.26
N LYS A 13 12.13 2.47 -7.45
CA LYS A 13 12.05 2.89 -6.05
C LYS A 13 11.64 4.35 -5.88
N ASP A 14 12.21 5.25 -6.68
CA ASP A 14 11.89 6.67 -6.60
C ASP A 14 10.44 6.94 -7.02
N GLN A 15 9.97 6.26 -8.07
CA GLN A 15 8.59 6.37 -8.51
C GLN A 15 7.62 5.87 -7.44
N VAL A 16 7.92 4.74 -6.83
CA VAL A 16 7.11 4.18 -5.75
C VAL A 16 7.07 5.14 -4.56
N GLN A 17 8.22 5.74 -4.22
CA GLN A 17 8.32 6.70 -3.14
C GLN A 17 7.46 7.94 -3.39
N GLU A 18 7.46 8.47 -4.62
CA GLU A 18 6.62 9.61 -5.00
C GLU A 18 5.14 9.27 -4.88
N LEU A 19 4.74 8.10 -5.36
CA LEU A 19 3.35 7.65 -5.27
C LEU A 19 2.91 7.51 -3.81
N LEU A 20 3.78 6.96 -2.97
CA LEU A 20 3.51 6.86 -1.54
C LEU A 20 3.37 8.24 -0.90
N ASN A 21 4.27 9.16 -1.21
CA ASN A 21 4.23 10.51 -0.63
C ASN A 21 2.92 11.23 -0.92
N PHE A 22 2.32 10.97 -2.06
CA PHE A 22 1.02 11.53 -2.43
C PHE A 22 -0.09 11.09 -1.47
N HIS A 23 -0.01 9.86 -0.94
CA HIS A 23 -1.01 9.30 -0.03
C HIS A 23 -0.61 9.39 1.44
N LEU A 24 0.63 9.80 1.72
CA LEU A 24 1.23 9.67 3.06
C LEU A 24 0.49 10.47 4.13
N GLY A 25 0.01 11.68 3.79
CA GLY A 25 -0.71 12.50 4.74
C GLY A 25 -1.95 11.82 5.31
N SER A 26 -2.68 11.08 4.46
CA SER A 26 -3.85 10.32 4.90
C SER A 26 -3.49 9.10 5.73
N ILE A 27 -2.37 8.45 5.38
CA ILE A 27 -1.95 7.20 6.03
C ILE A 27 -1.28 7.49 7.38
N ASP A 28 -0.47 8.53 7.45
CA ASP A 28 0.34 8.87 8.62
C ASP A 28 -0.50 9.07 9.88
N GLU A 29 -1.68 9.67 9.74
CA GLU A 29 -2.59 9.89 10.85
C GLU A 29 -3.36 8.64 11.27
N LEU A 30 -3.40 7.63 10.41
CA LEU A 30 -4.27 6.47 10.61
C LEU A 30 -3.56 5.25 11.18
N VAL A 31 -2.24 5.15 11.05
CA VAL A 31 -1.53 3.93 11.40
C VAL A 31 -0.22 4.20 12.13
N ASP A 32 0.23 3.25 12.92
CA ASP A 32 1.50 3.32 13.64
C ASP A 32 2.65 2.72 12.81
N LYS A 33 2.38 1.69 12.02
CA LYS A 33 3.38 1.02 11.22
C LYS A 33 2.87 0.78 9.82
N PHE A 34 3.69 1.08 8.83
CA PHE A 34 3.38 0.94 7.41
C PHE A 34 4.51 0.16 6.73
N GLU A 35 4.15 -0.93 6.06
CA GLU A 35 5.08 -1.71 5.26
C GLU A 35 4.53 -1.86 3.85
N MET A 36 5.36 -1.57 2.83
CA MET A 36 4.98 -1.76 1.45
C MET A 36 6.10 -2.49 0.71
N SER A 37 5.74 -3.49 -0.07
CA SER A 37 6.66 -4.14 -0.98
C SER A 37 6.11 -4.10 -2.39
N VAL A 38 6.99 -3.81 -3.35
CA VAL A 38 6.66 -3.82 -4.78
C VAL A 38 7.68 -4.72 -5.46
N VAL A 39 7.21 -5.79 -6.07
CA VAL A 39 8.07 -6.77 -6.72
C VAL A 39 7.51 -7.11 -8.10
N HIS A 40 8.37 -7.59 -8.98
CA HIS A 40 7.94 -8.16 -10.25
C HIS A 40 7.35 -9.55 -9.99
N ALA A 41 6.12 -9.77 -10.48
CA ALA A 41 5.49 -11.07 -10.45
C ALA A 41 5.78 -11.80 -11.75
N GLU A 42 6.22 -13.05 -11.67
CA GLU A 42 6.60 -13.84 -12.84
C GLU A 42 5.42 -14.57 -13.48
N GLU A 43 4.25 -14.46 -12.93
CA GLU A 43 3.06 -15.15 -13.43
C GLU A 43 2.37 -14.33 -14.51
N GLY A 44 2.11 -14.89 -15.66
CA GLY A 44 1.19 -14.27 -16.59
C GLY A 44 1.70 -14.01 -17.99
N GLY A 45 2.63 -14.78 -18.50
CA GLY A 45 2.98 -14.76 -19.91
C GLY A 45 3.93 -13.61 -20.28
N ASP A 46 3.64 -12.93 -21.41
CA ASP A 46 4.57 -12.01 -22.04
C ASP A 46 4.58 -10.61 -21.43
N GLU A 47 3.62 -10.26 -20.59
CA GLU A 47 3.55 -8.93 -20.00
C GLU A 47 4.10 -8.92 -18.57
N PRO A 48 4.92 -7.92 -18.22
CA PRO A 48 5.37 -7.78 -16.84
C PRO A 48 4.19 -7.47 -15.93
N LEU A 49 4.15 -8.14 -14.79
CA LEU A 49 3.19 -7.85 -13.73
C LEU A 49 3.93 -7.34 -12.51
N TYR A 50 3.32 -6.39 -11.83
CA TYR A 50 3.82 -5.89 -10.56
C TYR A 50 2.90 -6.34 -9.44
N LEU A 51 3.48 -6.79 -8.35
CA LEU A 51 2.74 -7.12 -7.14
C LEU A 51 3.09 -6.09 -6.07
N CYS A 52 2.08 -5.38 -5.59
CA CYS A 52 2.22 -4.45 -4.48
C CYS A 52 1.48 -5.00 -3.28
N ARG A 53 2.21 -5.20 -2.18
CA ARG A 53 1.63 -5.62 -0.92
C ARG A 53 1.82 -4.51 0.09
N VAL A 54 0.73 -4.11 0.76
CA VAL A 54 0.75 -3.10 1.80
C VAL A 54 0.23 -3.74 3.09
N VAL A 55 1.00 -3.61 4.17
CA VAL A 55 0.59 -4.07 5.50
C VAL A 55 0.67 -2.89 6.44
N VAL A 56 -0.42 -2.62 7.13
CA VAL A 56 -0.47 -1.55 8.14
C VAL A 56 -0.86 -2.12 9.48
N THR A 57 -0.37 -1.50 10.53
CA THR A 57 -0.70 -1.86 11.91
C THR A 57 -1.20 -0.61 12.63
N ASP A 58 -2.39 -0.74 13.21
CA ASP A 58 -3.04 0.30 13.99
C ASP A 58 -3.45 -0.32 15.32
N PRO A 59 -3.13 0.29 16.48
CA PRO A 59 -3.51 -0.27 17.78
C PRO A 59 -5.02 -0.47 17.93
N ARG A 60 -5.82 0.32 17.22
CA ARG A 60 -7.29 0.25 17.31
C ARG A 60 -7.89 -0.81 16.40
N SER A 61 -7.35 -0.92 15.18
CA SER A 61 -7.91 -1.78 14.12
C SER A 61 -7.13 -3.06 13.93
N GLY A 62 -5.96 -3.20 14.55
CA GLY A 62 -5.09 -4.34 14.37
C GLY A 62 -4.30 -4.26 13.07
N ARG A 63 -4.08 -5.42 12.46
CA ARG A 63 -3.29 -5.53 11.25
C ARG A 63 -4.20 -5.64 10.03
N LEU A 64 -3.84 -4.92 8.97
CA LEU A 64 -4.55 -4.96 7.71
C LEU A 64 -3.56 -5.14 6.57
N ALA A 65 -3.82 -6.08 5.66
CA ALA A 65 -2.97 -6.34 4.50
C ALA A 65 -3.79 -6.25 3.21
N VAL A 66 -3.21 -5.64 2.18
CA VAL A 66 -3.81 -5.51 0.85
C VAL A 66 -2.78 -5.90 -0.19
N GLU A 67 -3.20 -6.63 -1.22
CA GLU A 67 -2.37 -6.96 -2.37
C GLU A 67 -3.05 -6.53 -3.66
N GLU A 68 -2.25 -5.98 -4.59
CA GLU A 68 -2.71 -5.63 -5.94
C GLU A 68 -1.71 -6.16 -6.97
N ARG A 69 -2.22 -6.64 -8.11
CA ARG A 69 -1.43 -7.11 -9.24
C ARG A 69 -1.92 -6.43 -10.51
N GLN A 70 -1.04 -5.70 -11.17
CA GLN A 70 -1.34 -5.02 -12.44
C GLN A 70 -0.09 -4.97 -13.30
N ALA A 71 -0.28 -4.76 -14.61
CA ALA A 71 0.82 -4.56 -15.53
C ALA A 71 1.46 -3.17 -15.40
N ASP A 72 0.74 -2.21 -14.84
CA ASP A 72 1.19 -0.82 -14.67
C ASP A 72 1.54 -0.58 -13.21
N ILE A 73 2.78 -0.16 -12.95
CA ILE A 73 3.24 0.06 -11.58
C ILE A 73 2.50 1.19 -10.87
N THR A 74 2.23 2.28 -11.57
CA THR A 74 1.48 3.41 -10.99
C THR A 74 0.09 2.97 -10.55
N LEU A 75 -0.60 2.24 -11.41
CA LEU A 75 -1.93 1.72 -11.12
C LEU A 75 -1.90 0.73 -9.94
N THR A 76 -0.89 -0.16 -9.92
CA THR A 76 -0.75 -1.16 -8.87
C THR A 76 -0.59 -0.50 -7.50
N VAL A 77 0.32 0.45 -7.39
CA VAL A 77 0.61 1.15 -6.13
C VAL A 77 -0.58 2.02 -5.71
N ASN A 78 -1.14 2.80 -6.63
CA ASN A 78 -2.27 3.68 -6.31
C ASN A 78 -3.49 2.90 -5.84
N ARG A 79 -3.79 1.78 -6.47
CA ARG A 79 -4.94 0.94 -6.06
C ARG A 79 -4.71 0.33 -4.68
N ALA A 80 -3.50 -0.17 -4.41
CA ALA A 80 -3.19 -0.73 -3.11
C ALA A 80 -3.33 0.31 -1.99
N LEU A 81 -2.77 1.50 -2.21
CA LEU A 81 -2.82 2.59 -1.23
C LEU A 81 -4.25 3.10 -1.03
N ALA A 82 -5.01 3.26 -2.11
CA ALA A 82 -6.41 3.70 -2.03
C ALA A 82 -7.26 2.71 -1.25
N ARG A 83 -7.06 1.41 -1.46
CA ARG A 83 -7.79 0.38 -0.73
C ARG A 83 -7.46 0.39 0.76
N ILE A 84 -6.19 0.57 1.12
CA ILE A 84 -5.77 0.65 2.52
C ILE A 84 -6.43 1.85 3.20
N VAL A 85 -6.35 3.03 2.59
CA VAL A 85 -6.92 4.25 3.15
C VAL A 85 -8.44 4.10 3.33
N ARG A 86 -9.13 3.60 2.31
CA ARG A 86 -10.57 3.41 2.35
C ARG A 86 -10.99 2.45 3.47
N THR A 87 -10.27 1.35 3.61
CA THR A 87 -10.58 0.34 4.63
C THR A 87 -10.32 0.88 6.03
N LEU A 88 -9.22 1.62 6.22
CA LEU A 88 -8.92 2.24 7.51
C LEU A 88 -9.98 3.27 7.90
N MET A 89 -10.40 4.11 6.97
CA MET A 89 -11.44 5.10 7.22
C MET A 89 -12.78 4.44 7.56
N ARG A 90 -13.14 3.38 6.84
CA ARG A 90 -14.36 2.63 7.12
C ARG A 90 -14.33 2.01 8.51
N ARG A 91 -13.21 1.44 8.92
CA ARG A 91 -13.05 0.86 10.26
C ARG A 91 -13.18 1.93 11.34
N ARG A 92 -12.60 3.11 11.14
CA ARG A 92 -12.73 4.21 12.09
C ARG A 92 -14.17 4.69 12.24
N GLN A 93 -14.90 4.80 11.12
CA GLN A 93 -16.31 5.18 11.16
C GLN A 93 -17.13 4.18 11.95
N ASN A 94 -16.88 2.89 11.77
CA ASN A 94 -17.58 1.84 12.51
C ASN A 94 -17.31 1.92 14.02
N LEU A 95 -16.09 2.29 14.41
CA LEU A 95 -15.74 2.48 15.81
C LEU A 95 -16.44 3.70 16.43
N HIS A 96 -16.80 4.70 15.63
CA HIS A 96 -17.49 5.90 16.08
C HIS A 96 -19.01 5.79 16.02
N SER A 97 -19.54 4.74 15.40
CA SER A 97 -21.00 4.58 15.19
C SER A 97 -21.72 3.92 16.35
N ILE A 98 -21.06 3.71 17.44
CA ILE A 98 -21.67 3.05 18.62
C ILE A 98 -22.37 4.05 19.50
#